data_6bdf6b381b1852997f46bba45166741c
#
_entry.id   6bdf6b381b1852997f46bba45166741c
#
_cell.length_a   1.000
_cell.length_b   1.000
_cell.length_c   1.000
_cell.angle_alpha   90.00
_cell.angle_beta   90.00
_cell.angle_gamma   90.00
#
_symmetry.space_group_name_H-M   'P 1'
#
loop_
_entity.id
_entity.type
_entity.pdbx_description
1 polymer ?
#
loop_
_entity_poly.entity_id
_entity_poly.type
_entity_poly.pdbx_seq_one_letter_code
_entity_poly.pdbx_strand_id
1 'polypeptide(L)'
;RLGEILEEYGTYESNGVAISDVNEIWWLETIGGHHWMARRVPDDAYVTNPNQLGSDRFEFDRPEEFLCDPDLKDFVERHHLALDFNGSSFNPRYAFGSQRDKDRHYNTPRAWDIQRFLNPEVEQDPRSFFLPWCQKPYRKITIEDVKYVLSSHYQDSAYDPYGSEGDAHSRRTFRTIGINRTSQTAILQLR
;
A
#
# COMPACT_ATOMS: atom_id res chain seq x y z
N ARG A 1 -5.61 -10.29 -18.83
CA ARG A 1 -7.06 -10.61 -18.75
C ARG A 1 -7.79 -9.77 -17.69
N LEU A 2 -7.26 -9.59 -16.46
CA LEU A 2 -7.91 -8.72 -15.47
C LEU A 2 -7.95 -7.27 -15.96
N GLY A 3 -6.84 -6.76 -16.52
CA GLY A 3 -6.79 -5.42 -17.11
C GLY A 3 -7.85 -5.21 -18.20
N GLU A 4 -7.98 -6.13 -19.15
CA GLU A 4 -9.00 -6.08 -20.21
C GLU A 4 -10.43 -6.00 -19.66
N ILE A 5 -10.72 -6.72 -18.55
CA ILE A 5 -12.01 -6.64 -17.87
C ILE A 5 -12.22 -5.27 -17.24
N LEU A 6 -11.18 -4.71 -16.61
CA LEU A 6 -11.25 -3.37 -16.02
C LEU A 6 -11.42 -2.28 -17.09
N GLU A 7 -10.77 -2.43 -18.24
CA GLU A 7 -10.94 -1.53 -19.39
C GLU A 7 -12.36 -1.60 -19.97
N GLU A 8 -12.97 -2.78 -20.01
CA GLU A 8 -14.32 -2.96 -20.54
C GLU A 8 -15.42 -2.50 -19.56
N TYR A 9 -15.33 -2.91 -18.29
CA TYR A 9 -16.43 -2.71 -17.32
C TYR A 9 -16.16 -1.59 -16.31
N GLY A 10 -14.91 -1.18 -16.13
CA GLY A 10 -14.50 -0.18 -15.14
C GLY A 10 -14.62 -0.64 -13.70
N THR A 11 -14.35 0.29 -12.78
CA THR A 11 -14.52 0.09 -11.33
C THR A 11 -15.10 1.34 -10.69
N TYR A 12 -15.95 1.15 -9.68
CA TYR A 12 -16.51 2.25 -8.90
C TYR A 12 -15.56 2.71 -7.78
N GLU A 13 -14.87 1.77 -7.15
CA GLU A 13 -13.94 2.04 -6.04
C GLU A 13 -12.50 1.69 -6.44
N SER A 14 -11.54 2.34 -5.78
CA SER A 14 -10.14 1.94 -5.89
C SER A 14 -9.90 0.66 -5.09
N ASN A 15 -9.38 -0.36 -5.77
CA ASN A 15 -9.08 -1.67 -5.19
C ASN A 15 -7.59 -1.98 -5.43
N GLY A 16 -6.97 -2.67 -4.47
CA GLY A 16 -5.65 -3.26 -4.61
C GLY A 16 -5.78 -4.78 -4.73
N VAL A 17 -5.10 -5.37 -5.71
CA VAL A 17 -5.11 -6.81 -5.98
C VAL A 17 -3.69 -7.33 -6.08
N ALA A 18 -3.32 -8.26 -5.20
CA ALA A 18 -2.07 -9.01 -5.31
C ALA A 18 -2.27 -10.17 -6.30
N ILE A 19 -1.40 -10.26 -7.28
CA ILE A 19 -1.35 -11.35 -8.26
C ILE A 19 0.04 -11.96 -8.17
N SER A 20 0.13 -13.25 -7.89
CA SER A 20 1.42 -13.90 -7.70
C SER A 20 1.44 -15.32 -8.23
N ASP A 21 2.60 -15.73 -8.71
CA ASP A 21 2.97 -17.11 -8.96
C ASP A 21 4.29 -17.45 -8.22
N VAL A 22 4.95 -18.54 -8.58
CA VAL A 22 6.21 -18.97 -7.94
C VAL A 22 7.43 -18.12 -8.35
N ASN A 23 7.31 -17.28 -9.36
CA ASN A 23 8.40 -16.51 -9.94
C ASN A 23 8.31 -15.02 -9.64
N GLU A 24 7.09 -14.47 -9.56
CA GLU A 24 6.88 -13.04 -9.43
C GLU A 24 5.60 -12.67 -8.70
N ILE A 25 5.57 -11.44 -8.20
CA ILE A 25 4.42 -10.82 -7.56
C ILE A 25 4.15 -9.49 -8.24
N TRP A 26 2.90 -9.27 -8.63
CA TRP A 26 2.39 -8.01 -9.13
C TRP A 26 1.33 -7.44 -8.20
N TRP A 27 1.38 -6.16 -7.97
CA TRP A 27 0.36 -5.41 -7.26
C TRP A 27 -0.38 -4.52 -8.25
N LEU A 28 -1.67 -4.81 -8.48
CA LEU A 28 -2.54 -4.04 -9.34
C LEU A 28 -3.40 -3.12 -8.47
N GLU A 29 -3.52 -1.86 -8.87
CA GLU A 29 -4.43 -0.88 -8.29
C GLU A 29 -5.36 -0.32 -9.35
N THR A 30 -6.67 -0.32 -9.05
CA THR A 30 -7.65 0.40 -9.87
C THR A 30 -7.70 1.85 -9.42
N ILE A 31 -7.68 2.77 -10.39
CA ILE A 31 -7.65 4.21 -10.11
C ILE A 31 -9.07 4.79 -10.08
N GLY A 32 -9.98 4.13 -10.77
CA GLY A 32 -11.37 4.53 -10.95
C GLY A 32 -11.73 4.65 -12.43
N GLY A 33 -13.02 4.55 -12.75
CA GLY A 33 -13.46 4.42 -14.12
C GLY A 33 -12.87 3.15 -14.75
N HIS A 34 -12.22 3.28 -15.89
CA HIS A 34 -11.61 2.19 -16.64
C HIS A 34 -10.09 2.09 -16.45
N HIS A 35 -9.49 2.98 -15.63
CA HIS A 35 -8.06 3.07 -15.47
C HIS A 35 -7.54 2.15 -14.36
N TRP A 36 -6.45 1.47 -14.66
CA TRP A 36 -5.72 0.61 -13.74
C TRP A 36 -4.22 0.73 -13.97
N MET A 37 -3.45 0.40 -12.97
CA MET A 37 -2.01 0.26 -13.03
C MET A 37 -1.56 -0.93 -12.21
N ALA A 38 -0.44 -1.53 -12.57
CA ALA A 38 0.18 -2.61 -11.82
C ALA A 38 1.68 -2.42 -11.74
N ARG A 39 2.26 -2.80 -10.61
CA ARG A 39 3.69 -2.73 -10.36
C ARG A 39 4.20 -4.08 -9.91
N ARG A 40 5.32 -4.51 -10.49
CA ARG A 40 6.05 -5.71 -10.04
C ARG A 40 6.68 -5.43 -8.68
N VAL A 41 6.49 -6.34 -7.74
CA VAL A 41 7.16 -6.28 -6.44
C VAL A 41 8.57 -6.85 -6.62
N PRO A 42 9.64 -6.14 -6.17
CA PRO A 42 10.98 -6.69 -6.19
C PRO A 42 11.09 -8.00 -5.40
N ASP A 43 11.89 -8.94 -5.88
CA ASP A 43 11.96 -10.32 -5.35
C ASP A 43 12.42 -10.38 -3.88
N ASP A 44 13.12 -9.36 -3.39
CA ASP A 44 13.63 -9.26 -2.03
C ASP A 44 12.88 -8.22 -1.16
N ALA A 45 11.69 -7.79 -1.62
CA ALA A 45 10.92 -6.77 -0.94
C ALA A 45 9.54 -7.29 -0.45
N TYR A 46 8.94 -6.51 0.43
CA TYR A 46 7.54 -6.65 0.84
C TYR A 46 6.77 -5.37 0.56
N VAL A 47 5.47 -5.48 0.45
CA VAL A 47 4.55 -4.37 0.22
C VAL A 47 3.61 -4.20 1.41
N THR A 48 3.33 -2.95 1.77
CA THR A 48 2.28 -2.61 2.72
C THR A 48 1.23 -1.74 2.03
N ASN A 49 -0.02 -2.18 2.05
CA ASN A 49 -1.10 -1.43 1.42
C ASN A 49 -2.34 -1.34 2.33
N PRO A 50 -2.48 -0.27 3.11
CA PRO A 50 -3.71 0.01 3.86
C PRO A 50 -4.84 0.45 2.91
N ASN A 51 -5.98 0.92 3.45
CA ASN A 51 -7.10 1.39 2.63
C ASN A 51 -6.80 2.76 1.96
N GLN A 52 -5.77 2.81 1.14
CA GLN A 52 -5.38 3.97 0.33
C GLN A 52 -4.57 3.49 -0.88
N LEU A 53 -4.48 4.32 -1.92
CA LEU A 53 -3.61 4.02 -3.05
C LEU A 53 -2.16 3.95 -2.56
N GLY A 54 -1.48 2.85 -2.86
CA GLY A 54 -0.16 2.55 -2.30
C GLY A 54 0.99 2.97 -3.18
N SER A 55 0.89 2.75 -4.48
CA SER A 55 1.99 2.99 -5.42
C SER A 55 2.51 4.42 -5.37
N ASP A 56 3.78 4.55 -5.06
CA ASP A 56 4.49 5.82 -4.89
C ASP A 56 5.34 6.21 -6.11
N ARG A 57 5.45 5.34 -7.09
CA ARG A 57 6.20 5.53 -8.34
C ARG A 57 5.58 4.71 -9.46
N PHE A 58 5.53 5.27 -10.66
CA PHE A 58 5.13 4.60 -11.88
C PHE A 58 5.95 5.12 -13.07
N GLU A 59 6.40 4.22 -13.96
CA GLU A 59 7.17 4.53 -15.16
C GLU A 59 6.57 3.84 -16.38
N PHE A 60 6.15 4.63 -17.35
CA PHE A 60 5.48 4.13 -18.57
C PHE A 60 6.43 3.47 -19.56
N ASP A 61 7.72 3.73 -19.48
CA ASP A 61 8.75 3.22 -20.38
C ASP A 61 9.46 1.95 -19.85
N ARG A 62 8.96 1.38 -18.76
CA ARG A 62 9.50 0.17 -18.13
C ARG A 62 8.45 -0.93 -17.95
N PRO A 63 7.97 -1.54 -19.06
CA PRO A 63 6.90 -2.52 -19.01
C PRO A 63 7.25 -3.82 -18.25
N GLU A 64 8.53 -4.07 -17.99
CA GLU A 64 9.00 -5.19 -17.17
C GLU A 64 8.72 -5.00 -15.67
N GLU A 65 8.47 -3.77 -15.23
CA GLU A 65 8.16 -3.44 -13.84
C GLU A 65 6.77 -2.79 -13.66
N PHE A 66 6.24 -2.17 -14.72
CA PHE A 66 5.02 -1.38 -14.66
C PHE A 66 4.09 -1.69 -15.83
N LEU A 67 2.83 -1.98 -15.52
CA LEU A 67 1.77 -2.21 -16.51
C LEU A 67 0.58 -1.30 -16.20
N CYS A 68 -0.08 -0.81 -17.22
CA CYS A 68 -1.31 -0.03 -17.06
C CYS A 68 -2.24 -0.23 -18.26
N ASP A 69 -3.44 0.34 -18.19
CA ASP A 69 -4.28 0.45 -19.36
C ASP A 69 -3.63 1.37 -20.42
N PRO A 70 -3.96 1.18 -21.71
CA PRO A 70 -3.32 1.90 -22.81
C PRO A 70 -3.51 3.43 -22.75
N ASP A 71 -4.61 3.89 -22.14
CA ASP A 71 -5.01 5.30 -22.16
C ASP A 71 -4.52 6.08 -20.93
N LEU A 72 -3.96 5.41 -19.91
CA LEU A 72 -3.59 6.03 -18.64
C LEU A 72 -2.58 7.18 -18.82
N LYS A 73 -1.58 6.99 -19.67
CA LYS A 73 -0.56 8.01 -19.92
C LYS A 73 -1.19 9.29 -20.49
N ASP A 74 -1.96 9.14 -21.56
CA ASP A 74 -2.65 10.26 -22.22
C ASP A 74 -3.67 10.91 -21.29
N PHE A 75 -4.31 10.12 -20.42
CA PHE A 75 -5.25 10.62 -19.42
C PHE A 75 -4.54 11.53 -18.39
N VAL A 76 -3.39 11.07 -17.86
CA VAL A 76 -2.58 11.85 -16.91
C VAL A 76 -2.10 13.18 -17.54
N GLU A 77 -1.59 13.11 -18.77
CA GLU A 77 -1.12 14.30 -19.51
C GLU A 77 -2.25 15.29 -19.79
N ARG A 78 -3.32 14.83 -20.40
CA ARG A 78 -4.44 15.65 -20.87
C ARG A 78 -5.15 16.38 -19.73
N HIS A 79 -5.24 15.74 -18.56
CA HIS A 79 -5.94 16.28 -17.41
C HIS A 79 -5.01 16.92 -16.37
N HIS A 80 -3.71 16.98 -16.64
CA HIS A 80 -2.69 17.55 -15.74
C HIS A 80 -2.80 17.01 -14.30
N LEU A 81 -3.01 15.67 -14.16
CA LEU A 81 -3.33 15.03 -12.88
C LEU A 81 -2.12 14.84 -11.97
N ALA A 82 -0.92 14.88 -12.52
CA ALA A 82 0.32 14.71 -11.78
C ALA A 82 1.26 15.90 -12.01
N LEU A 83 1.54 16.67 -10.97
CA LEU A 83 2.45 17.82 -11.04
C LEU A 83 3.92 17.39 -11.20
N ASP A 84 4.26 16.19 -10.80
CA ASP A 84 5.59 15.59 -10.91
C ASP A 84 5.77 14.76 -12.19
N PHE A 85 4.77 14.77 -13.10
CA PHE A 85 4.83 14.00 -14.34
C PHE A 85 5.82 14.64 -15.33
N ASN A 86 6.82 13.86 -15.73
CA ASN A 86 7.86 14.30 -16.68
C ASN A 86 7.81 13.58 -18.05
N GLY A 87 6.68 12.93 -18.36
CA GLY A 87 6.47 12.17 -19.60
C GLY A 87 6.85 10.68 -19.51
N SER A 88 7.66 10.26 -18.52
CA SER A 88 8.01 8.85 -18.32
C SER A 88 7.64 8.33 -16.94
N SER A 89 7.75 9.16 -15.90
CA SER A 89 7.47 8.73 -14.53
C SER A 89 6.66 9.76 -13.73
N PHE A 90 5.90 9.28 -12.75
CA PHE A 90 5.16 10.10 -11.78
C PHE A 90 4.87 9.33 -10.50
N ASN A 91 4.36 10.02 -9.49
CA ASN A 91 3.89 9.43 -8.26
C ASN A 91 2.35 9.28 -8.28
N PRO A 92 1.82 8.05 -8.49
CA PRO A 92 0.37 7.82 -8.55
C PRO A 92 -0.36 8.16 -7.26
N ARG A 93 0.29 8.01 -6.10
CA ARG A 93 -0.27 8.37 -4.80
C ARG A 93 -0.59 9.86 -4.71
N TYR A 94 0.24 10.71 -5.33
CA TYR A 94 -0.05 12.14 -5.44
C TYR A 94 -1.17 12.43 -6.44
N ALA A 95 -1.16 11.75 -7.58
CA ALA A 95 -2.09 12.03 -8.66
C ALA A 95 -3.52 11.58 -8.33
N PHE A 96 -3.66 10.40 -7.71
CA PHE A 96 -4.94 9.70 -7.55
C PHE A 96 -5.28 9.35 -6.11
N GLY A 97 -4.31 9.37 -5.20
CA GLY A 97 -4.48 8.98 -3.81
C GLY A 97 -5.16 10.04 -2.96
N SER A 98 -5.78 9.61 -1.87
CA SER A 98 -6.31 10.51 -0.85
C SER A 98 -5.19 11.06 0.03
N GLN A 99 -5.23 12.37 0.30
CA GLN A 99 -4.34 13.06 1.24
C GLN A 99 -5.14 13.68 2.40
N ARG A 100 -6.27 13.09 2.74
CA ARG A 100 -7.14 13.59 3.81
C ARG A 100 -6.46 13.41 5.17
N ASP A 101 -6.76 14.32 6.08
CA ASP A 101 -6.26 14.26 7.46
C ASP A 101 -6.65 12.94 8.15
N LYS A 102 -7.80 12.36 7.80
CA LYS A 102 -8.23 11.04 8.24
C LYS A 102 -7.21 9.93 7.93
N ASP A 103 -6.51 10.00 6.81
CA ASP A 103 -5.54 8.97 6.42
C ASP A 103 -4.36 8.91 7.39
N ARG A 104 -3.96 10.04 7.97
CA ARG A 104 -2.89 10.15 8.97
C ARG A 104 -3.22 9.47 10.31
N HIS A 105 -4.46 9.11 10.52
CA HIS A 105 -4.93 8.43 11.73
C HIS A 105 -5.45 7.02 11.44
N TYR A 106 -5.97 6.81 10.25
CA TYR A 106 -6.69 5.60 9.87
C TYR A 106 -5.87 4.66 8.99
N ASN A 107 -5.15 5.17 8.00
CA ASN A 107 -4.49 4.38 6.97
C ASN A 107 -2.97 4.32 7.17
N THR A 108 -2.30 5.45 7.08
CA THR A 108 -0.84 5.58 7.11
C THR A 108 -0.20 4.90 8.33
N PRO A 109 -0.72 5.06 9.56
CA PRO A 109 -0.12 4.42 10.74
C PRO A 109 -0.11 2.90 10.69
N ARG A 110 -1.04 2.27 9.98
CA ARG A 110 -1.05 0.80 9.81
C ARG A 110 0.09 0.32 8.91
N ALA A 111 0.41 1.06 7.85
CA ALA A 111 1.58 0.77 7.03
C ALA A 111 2.87 0.98 7.84
N TRP A 112 2.97 2.10 8.57
CA TRP A 112 4.08 2.38 9.47
C TRP A 112 4.32 1.27 10.50
N ASP A 113 3.28 0.75 11.10
CA ASP A 113 3.38 -0.29 12.14
C ASP A 113 3.98 -1.58 11.61
N ILE A 114 3.57 -2.00 10.40
CA ILE A 114 4.17 -3.15 9.72
C ILE A 114 5.65 -2.86 9.39
N GLN A 115 5.92 -1.67 8.86
CA GLN A 115 7.26 -1.28 8.44
C GLN A 115 8.23 -1.17 9.63
N ARG A 116 7.83 -0.58 10.76
CA ARG A 116 8.68 -0.54 11.96
C ARG A 116 8.97 -1.91 12.55
N PHE A 117 8.05 -2.87 12.41
CA PHE A 117 8.27 -4.25 12.85
C PHE A 117 9.26 -4.99 11.94
N LEU A 118 9.14 -4.82 10.62
CA LEU A 118 9.98 -5.50 9.63
C LEU A 118 11.32 -4.80 9.37
N ASN A 119 11.42 -3.51 9.72
CA ASN A 119 12.61 -2.67 9.57
C ASN A 119 12.84 -1.80 10.82
N PRO A 120 13.15 -2.41 11.98
CA PRO A 120 13.20 -1.68 13.26
C PRO A 120 14.28 -0.60 13.34
N GLU A 121 15.27 -0.63 12.46
CA GLU A 121 16.37 0.36 12.40
C GLU A 121 16.00 1.61 11.57
N VAL A 122 14.86 1.58 10.86
CA VAL A 122 14.40 2.69 10.02
C VAL A 122 13.41 3.53 10.79
N GLU A 123 13.84 4.71 11.21
CA GLU A 123 12.94 5.66 11.87
C GLU A 123 12.01 6.31 10.85
N GLN A 124 10.70 6.28 11.12
CA GLN A 124 9.66 6.82 10.25
C GLN A 124 8.58 7.51 11.09
N ASP A 125 8.01 8.60 10.57
CA ASP A 125 6.83 9.23 11.15
C ASP A 125 5.57 8.40 10.80
N PRO A 126 4.79 7.94 11.80
CA PRO A 126 3.56 7.18 11.58
C PRO A 126 2.50 7.92 10.75
N ARG A 127 2.62 9.22 10.62
CA ARG A 127 1.69 10.08 9.86
C ARG A 127 2.23 10.52 8.50
N SER A 128 3.44 10.05 8.13
CA SER A 128 4.09 10.47 6.89
C SER A 128 3.34 9.95 5.67
N PHE A 129 2.94 10.86 4.79
CA PHE A 129 2.43 10.50 3.48
C PHE A 129 3.49 9.80 2.60
N PHE A 130 4.77 9.97 2.93
CA PHE A 130 5.92 9.47 2.16
C PHE A 130 6.42 8.09 2.61
N LEU A 131 5.66 7.37 3.42
CA LEU A 131 6.01 5.97 3.71
C LEU A 131 6.15 5.20 2.39
N PRO A 132 7.26 4.48 2.18
CA PRO A 132 7.47 3.75 0.93
C PRO A 132 6.42 2.65 0.75
N TRP A 133 6.00 2.44 -0.49
CA TRP A 133 5.07 1.36 -0.83
C TRP A 133 5.69 -0.02 -0.59
N CYS A 134 6.95 -0.20 -0.99
CA CYS A 134 7.68 -1.45 -0.77
C CYS A 134 9.05 -1.18 -0.11
N GLN A 135 9.52 -2.15 0.67
CA GLN A 135 10.82 -2.13 1.32
C GLN A 135 11.44 -3.53 1.36
N LYS A 136 12.77 -3.58 1.39
CA LYS A 136 13.49 -4.79 1.73
C LYS A 136 13.42 -5.00 3.24
N PRO A 137 12.98 -6.17 3.73
CA PRO A 137 12.90 -6.41 5.17
C PRO A 137 14.30 -6.61 5.77
N TYR A 138 14.46 -6.25 7.04
CA TYR A 138 15.69 -6.49 7.80
C TYR A 138 16.11 -7.98 7.82
N ARG A 139 15.13 -8.87 7.87
CA ARG A 139 15.32 -10.33 7.83
C ARG A 139 14.20 -10.99 7.03
N LYS A 140 14.39 -12.26 6.70
CA LYS A 140 13.35 -13.06 6.03
C LYS A 140 12.06 -13.05 6.86
N ILE A 141 10.96 -12.71 6.20
CA ILE A 141 9.62 -12.70 6.80
C ILE A 141 9.11 -14.14 6.92
N THR A 142 8.61 -14.48 8.09
CA THR A 142 7.99 -15.78 8.38
C THR A 142 6.46 -15.67 8.41
N ILE A 143 5.77 -16.81 8.39
CA ILE A 143 4.31 -16.84 8.58
C ILE A 143 3.92 -16.24 9.95
N GLU A 144 4.72 -16.47 10.99
CA GLU A 144 4.45 -15.92 12.32
C GLU A 144 4.59 -14.39 12.34
N ASP A 145 5.53 -13.83 11.59
CA ASP A 145 5.62 -12.38 11.41
C ASP A 145 4.36 -11.82 10.73
N VAL A 146 3.87 -12.50 9.69
CA VAL A 146 2.63 -12.07 9.00
C VAL A 146 1.42 -12.15 9.95
N LYS A 147 1.30 -13.20 10.75
CA LYS A 147 0.25 -13.31 11.79
C LYS A 147 0.34 -12.16 12.79
N TYR A 148 1.55 -11.88 13.28
CA TYR A 148 1.80 -10.80 14.22
C TYR A 148 1.34 -9.45 13.67
N VAL A 149 1.80 -9.05 12.49
CA VAL A 149 1.46 -7.74 11.91
C VAL A 149 -0.02 -7.63 11.55
N LEU A 150 -0.67 -8.72 11.09
CA LEU A 150 -2.10 -8.72 10.78
C LEU A 150 -2.99 -8.64 12.03
N SER A 151 -2.49 -9.02 13.19
CA SER A 151 -3.16 -8.89 14.48
C SER A 151 -2.69 -7.68 15.30
N SER A 152 -1.80 -6.87 14.75
CA SER A 152 -1.18 -5.76 15.48
C SER A 152 -2.19 -4.72 15.95
N HIS A 153 -1.96 -4.25 17.17
CA HIS A 153 -2.64 -3.13 17.80
C HIS A 153 -1.64 -2.06 18.29
N TYR A 154 -0.47 -1.95 17.63
CA TYR A 154 0.65 -1.06 17.98
C TYR A 154 1.36 -1.45 19.28
N GLN A 155 1.45 -2.75 19.59
CA GLN A 155 2.16 -3.25 20.77
C GLN A 155 3.54 -2.59 20.89
N ASP A 156 4.00 -2.43 22.12
CA ASP A 156 5.29 -1.82 22.45
C ASP A 156 5.43 -0.38 21.90
N SER A 157 4.32 0.37 21.96
CA SER A 157 4.32 1.79 21.58
C SER A 157 3.30 2.59 22.41
N ALA A 158 3.46 3.90 22.42
CA ALA A 158 2.51 4.83 23.03
C ALA A 158 1.11 4.82 22.39
N TYR A 159 0.96 4.16 21.24
CA TYR A 159 -0.30 4.09 20.48
C TYR A 159 -1.10 2.80 20.73
N ASP A 160 -0.57 1.89 21.55
CA ASP A 160 -1.27 0.66 21.91
C ASP A 160 -2.50 0.96 22.77
N PRO A 161 -3.73 0.69 22.28
CA PRO A 161 -4.96 0.94 23.05
C PRO A 161 -5.08 0.06 24.31
N TYR A 162 -4.36 -1.05 24.38
CA TYR A 162 -4.36 -2.02 25.48
C TYR A 162 -3.09 -1.93 26.33
N GLY A 163 -2.10 -1.17 25.91
CA GLY A 163 -0.81 -1.02 26.56
C GLY A 163 -0.83 -0.06 27.74
N SER A 164 0.30 -0.01 28.45
CA SER A 164 0.55 0.93 29.56
C SER A 164 1.35 2.15 29.14
N GLU A 165 1.97 2.13 27.97
CA GLU A 165 2.73 3.25 27.42
C GLU A 165 1.80 4.33 26.86
N GLY A 166 2.27 5.57 26.84
CA GLY A 166 1.50 6.71 26.38
C GLY A 166 0.35 7.11 27.31
N ASP A 167 -0.41 8.09 26.89
CA ASP A 167 -1.58 8.61 27.60
C ASP A 167 -2.91 8.18 26.97
N ALA A 168 -4.04 8.62 27.54
CA ALA A 168 -5.37 8.27 27.01
C ALA A 168 -5.63 8.85 25.61
N HIS A 169 -4.91 9.89 25.19
CA HIS A 169 -5.04 10.47 23.86
C HIS A 169 -4.23 9.66 22.84
N SER A 170 -2.93 9.43 23.12
CA SER A 170 -2.05 8.69 22.19
C SER A 170 -2.58 7.28 21.90
N ARG A 171 -3.07 6.56 22.92
CA ARG A 171 -3.67 5.23 22.80
C ARG A 171 -4.96 5.16 21.97
N ARG A 172 -5.57 6.30 21.64
CA ARG A 172 -6.78 6.39 20.78
C ARG A 172 -6.51 7.10 19.46
N THR A 173 -5.26 7.47 19.21
CA THR A 173 -4.91 8.30 18.06
C THR A 173 -5.04 7.53 16.75
N PHE A 174 -4.63 6.26 16.71
CA PHE A 174 -4.57 5.49 15.49
C PHE A 174 -5.53 4.30 15.48
N ARG A 175 -6.08 4.00 14.29
CA ARG A 175 -6.81 2.76 14.07
C ARG A 175 -5.83 1.60 13.97
N THR A 176 -6.04 0.58 14.79
CA THR A 176 -5.23 -0.66 14.78
C THR A 176 -5.47 -1.50 13.52
N ILE A 177 -4.53 -2.39 13.20
CA ILE A 177 -4.66 -3.39 12.13
C ILE A 177 -5.61 -4.49 12.61
N GLY A 178 -5.28 -5.15 13.72
CA GLY A 178 -6.16 -6.09 14.39
C GLY A 178 -7.30 -5.36 15.10
N ILE A 179 -8.53 -5.63 14.72
CA ILE A 179 -9.74 -5.06 15.33
C ILE A 179 -10.76 -6.17 15.61
N ASN A 180 -11.62 -5.93 16.60
CA ASN A 180 -12.68 -6.89 16.99
C ASN A 180 -13.72 -7.17 15.90
N ARG A 181 -13.72 -6.38 14.82
CA ARG A 181 -14.62 -6.55 13.66
C ARG A 181 -13.95 -7.23 12.47
N THR A 182 -12.72 -7.71 12.62
CA THR A 182 -12.06 -8.48 11.57
C THR A 182 -12.83 -9.79 11.36
N SER A 183 -13.54 -9.88 10.24
CA SER A 183 -14.36 -11.05 9.92
C SER A 183 -13.56 -12.17 9.27
N GLN A 184 -12.46 -11.83 8.61
CA GLN A 184 -11.62 -12.80 7.92
C GLN A 184 -10.18 -12.31 7.84
N THR A 185 -9.24 -13.21 8.08
CA THR A 185 -7.81 -13.03 7.84
C THR A 185 -7.29 -14.26 7.13
N ALA A 186 -6.58 -14.10 6.03
CA ALA A 186 -6.00 -15.19 5.26
C ALA A 186 -4.52 -14.95 4.99
N ILE A 187 -3.73 -16.03 5.00
CA ILE A 187 -2.33 -16.04 4.58
C ILE A 187 -2.21 -17.07 3.47
N LEU A 188 -1.78 -16.60 2.30
CA LEU A 188 -1.55 -17.44 1.13
C LEU A 188 -0.04 -17.59 0.94
N GLN A 189 0.44 -18.83 0.85
CA GLN A 189 1.84 -19.13 0.61
C GLN A 189 1.98 -19.98 -0.64
N LEU A 190 2.75 -19.48 -1.60
CA LEU A 190 3.18 -20.26 -2.77
C LEU A 190 4.38 -21.13 -2.39
N ARG A 191 4.46 -22.34 -2.98
CA ARG A 191 5.52 -23.33 -2.77
C ARG A 191 6.07 -23.82 -4.10
#